data_05143c3e511b634612ed7ad921c9b78a
#
_entry.id   05143c3e511b634612ed7ad921c9b78a
#
_cell.length_a   1.000
_cell.length_b   1.000
_cell.length_c   1.000
_cell.angle_alpha   90.00
_cell.angle_beta   90.00
_cell.angle_gamma   90.00
#
_symmetry.space_group_name_H-M   'P 1'
#
loop_
_entity.id
_entity.type
_entity.pdbx_description
1 polymer ?
#
loop_
_entity_poly.entity_id
_entity_poly.type
_entity_poly.pdbx_seq_one_letter_code
_entity_poly.pdbx_strand_id
1 'polypeptide(L)'
;MSGRLDLTKMRYGTELLKRGFAKMQEGGVVMDVVTPEEAHIAEDAGAVSVMALERVPADIRAMGGVARMSHPDMIKEIMETTSIPVMAKARIGHEGEARVLESLGVDMIDESEVLTPADPFFHIPKKDFTI
;
A
#
# COMPACT_ATOMS: atom_id res chain seq x y z
N MET A 1 -16.91 19.64 -22.37
CA MET A 1 -16.41 19.34 -21.02
C MET A 1 -15.41 20.41 -20.63
N SER A 2 -15.51 20.90 -19.46
CA SER A 2 -14.71 22.05 -19.01
C SER A 2 -13.21 21.78 -18.85
N GLY A 3 -12.77 20.55 -18.88
CA GLY A 3 -11.38 20.20 -18.58
C GLY A 3 -10.94 20.44 -17.14
N ARG A 4 -11.83 20.92 -16.31
CA ARG A 4 -11.54 21.14 -14.88
C ARG A 4 -11.67 19.85 -14.11
N LEU A 5 -10.68 19.62 -13.25
CA LEU A 5 -10.79 18.58 -12.24
C LEU A 5 -11.82 19.03 -11.20
N ASP A 6 -12.82 18.20 -10.98
CA ASP A 6 -13.77 18.41 -9.89
C ASP A 6 -13.27 17.65 -8.68
N LEU A 7 -12.63 18.36 -7.75
CA LEU A 7 -12.03 17.75 -6.56
C LEU A 7 -13.06 17.08 -5.67
N THR A 8 -14.33 17.51 -5.73
CA THR A 8 -15.37 16.86 -4.94
C THR A 8 -15.70 15.47 -5.44
N LYS A 9 -15.54 15.22 -6.74
CA LYS A 9 -15.72 13.91 -7.35
C LYS A 9 -14.52 12.99 -7.15
N MET A 10 -13.37 13.53 -6.77
CA MET A 10 -12.15 12.76 -6.54
C MET A 10 -12.08 12.18 -5.12
N ARG A 11 -13.00 12.56 -4.23
CA ARG A 11 -13.00 12.08 -2.84
C ARG A 11 -13.17 10.56 -2.71
N TYR A 12 -13.61 9.88 -3.76
CA TYR A 12 -13.73 8.42 -3.80
C TYR A 12 -12.66 7.75 -4.68
N GLY A 13 -11.60 8.50 -5.02
CA GLY A 13 -10.51 7.96 -5.78
C GLY A 13 -10.94 7.47 -7.18
N THR A 14 -10.98 8.37 -8.15
CA THR A 14 -11.30 7.98 -9.53
C THR A 14 -10.24 7.03 -10.07
N GLU A 15 -10.60 6.22 -11.07
CA GLU A 15 -9.66 5.34 -11.75
C GLU A 15 -8.48 6.14 -12.33
N LEU A 16 -8.73 7.33 -12.83
CA LEU A 16 -7.70 8.22 -13.36
C LEU A 16 -6.69 8.60 -12.28
N LEU A 17 -7.16 8.98 -11.08
CA LEU A 17 -6.30 9.34 -9.96
C LEU A 17 -5.47 8.14 -9.51
N LYS A 18 -6.09 6.97 -9.39
CA LYS A 18 -5.43 5.74 -8.96
C LYS A 18 -4.34 5.33 -9.93
N ARG A 19 -4.62 5.35 -11.23
CA ARG A 19 -3.64 5.02 -12.27
C ARG A 19 -2.53 6.06 -12.36
N GLY A 20 -2.87 7.33 -12.20
CA GLY A 20 -1.90 8.42 -12.21
C GLY A 20 -0.88 8.30 -11.09
N PHE A 21 -1.35 7.95 -9.89
CA PHE A 21 -0.46 7.72 -8.76
C PHE A 21 0.51 6.56 -9.05
N ALA A 22 0.00 5.43 -9.53
CA ALA A 22 0.84 4.29 -9.87
C ALA A 22 1.86 4.65 -10.95
N LYS A 23 1.46 5.42 -11.95
CA LYS A 23 2.36 5.83 -13.03
C LYS A 23 3.48 6.73 -12.55
N MET A 24 3.25 7.55 -11.53
CA MET A 24 4.29 8.39 -10.95
C MET A 24 5.42 7.58 -10.32
N GLN A 25 5.18 6.32 -9.98
CA GLN A 25 6.19 5.42 -9.42
C GLN A 25 7.03 4.72 -10.50
N GLU A 26 6.63 4.83 -11.77
CA GLU A 26 7.30 4.14 -12.87
C GLU A 26 8.75 4.58 -13.00
N GLY A 27 9.64 3.63 -13.15
CA GLY A 27 11.08 3.88 -13.27
C GLY A 27 11.81 4.03 -11.94
N GLY A 28 11.10 4.07 -10.83
CA GLY A 28 11.69 4.13 -9.50
C GLY A 28 11.69 2.79 -8.78
N VAL A 29 12.25 2.79 -7.58
CA VAL A 29 12.31 1.59 -6.73
C VAL A 29 11.33 1.76 -5.58
N VAL A 30 10.48 0.74 -5.37
CA VAL A 30 9.63 0.62 -4.20
C VAL A 30 10.28 -0.39 -3.26
N MET A 31 10.59 0.03 -2.04
CA MET A 31 11.28 -0.82 -1.06
C MET A 31 10.30 -1.37 -0.03
N ASP A 32 10.35 -2.69 0.18
CA ASP A 32 9.60 -3.34 1.25
C ASP A 32 10.28 -3.06 2.59
N VAL A 33 9.51 -2.60 3.57
CA VAL A 33 10.03 -2.26 4.89
C VAL A 33 9.11 -2.81 5.98
N VAL A 34 9.69 -3.16 7.11
CA VAL A 34 8.93 -3.66 8.28
C VAL A 34 9.07 -2.76 9.50
N THR A 35 9.97 -1.78 9.48
CA THR A 35 10.20 -0.84 10.59
C THR A 35 10.36 0.58 10.08
N PRO A 36 10.14 1.60 10.94
CA PRO A 36 10.42 2.99 10.59
C PRO A 36 11.87 3.24 10.20
N GLU A 37 12.81 2.57 10.86
CA GLU A 37 14.24 2.69 10.57
C GLU A 37 14.56 2.21 9.15
N GLU A 38 13.98 1.09 8.73
CA GLU A 38 14.15 0.59 7.37
C GLU A 38 13.54 1.56 6.35
N ALA A 39 12.41 2.18 6.68
CA ALA A 39 11.78 3.18 5.81
C ALA A 39 12.69 4.40 5.62
N HIS A 40 13.33 4.86 6.69
CA HIS A 40 14.28 5.98 6.63
C HIS A 40 15.49 5.63 5.75
N ILE A 41 16.03 4.42 5.91
CA ILE A 41 17.14 3.93 5.09
C ILE A 41 16.75 3.87 3.62
N ALA A 42 15.55 3.37 3.32
CA ALA A 42 15.05 3.28 1.95
C ALA A 42 14.91 4.67 1.32
N GLU A 43 14.38 5.63 2.06
CA GLU A 43 14.24 7.01 1.57
C GLU A 43 15.61 7.64 1.29
N ASP A 44 16.56 7.48 2.21
CA ASP A 44 17.93 8.01 2.04
C ASP A 44 18.64 7.36 0.84
N ALA A 45 18.32 6.10 0.56
CA ALA A 45 18.89 5.38 -0.58
C ALA A 45 18.23 5.77 -1.92
N GLY A 46 17.19 6.59 -1.91
CA GLY A 46 16.55 7.09 -3.11
C GLY A 46 15.33 6.33 -3.59
N ALA A 47 14.71 5.51 -2.73
CA ALA A 47 13.44 4.86 -3.07
C ALA A 47 12.37 5.90 -3.36
N VAL A 48 11.48 5.63 -4.32
CA VAL A 48 10.38 6.55 -4.66
C VAL A 48 9.18 6.35 -3.75
N SER A 49 9.07 5.18 -3.12
CA SER A 49 8.06 4.88 -2.13
C SER A 49 8.48 3.65 -1.32
N VAL A 50 7.79 3.42 -0.21
CA VAL A 50 8.01 2.23 0.62
C VAL A 50 6.71 1.45 0.74
N MET A 51 6.83 0.13 0.89
CA MET A 51 5.72 -0.79 1.13
C MET A 51 5.84 -1.31 2.56
N ALA A 52 4.87 -0.94 3.40
CA ALA A 52 4.82 -1.42 4.78
C ALA A 52 4.29 -2.85 4.83
N LEU A 53 5.10 -3.76 5.32
CA LEU A 53 4.80 -5.19 5.42
C LEU A 53 4.92 -5.68 6.86
N GLU A 54 4.17 -6.72 7.19
CA GLU A 54 4.39 -7.45 8.44
C GLU A 54 5.71 -8.22 8.38
N ARG A 55 5.96 -8.88 7.25
CA ARG A 55 7.18 -9.64 6.97
C ARG A 55 7.57 -9.47 5.51
N VAL A 56 8.87 -9.41 5.23
CA VAL A 56 9.35 -9.38 3.85
C VAL A 56 9.15 -10.75 3.18
N PRO A 57 9.06 -10.80 1.83
CA PRO A 57 8.81 -12.05 1.11
C PRO A 57 9.76 -13.20 1.46
N ALA A 58 11.04 -12.90 1.67
CA ALA A 58 12.02 -13.92 2.04
C ALA A 58 11.68 -14.59 3.38
N ASP A 59 11.25 -13.81 4.36
CA ASP A 59 10.87 -14.32 5.68
C ASP A 59 9.59 -15.14 5.61
N ILE A 60 8.62 -14.74 4.76
CA ILE A 60 7.40 -15.50 4.54
C ILE A 60 7.74 -16.88 3.96
N ARG A 61 8.64 -16.93 2.98
CA ARG A 61 9.07 -18.19 2.38
C ARG A 61 9.78 -19.10 3.38
N ALA A 62 10.59 -18.52 4.26
CA ALA A 62 11.33 -19.29 5.27
C ALA A 62 10.43 -19.82 6.38
N MET A 63 9.45 -19.05 6.82
CA MET A 63 8.59 -19.41 7.95
C MET A 63 7.27 -20.04 7.53
N GLY A 64 6.89 -19.90 6.27
CA GLY A 64 5.62 -20.36 5.74
C GLY A 64 4.46 -19.44 6.11
N GLY A 65 3.27 -19.81 5.64
CA GLY A 65 2.04 -19.09 5.94
C GLY A 65 1.80 -17.87 5.07
N VAL A 66 0.86 -17.04 5.50
CA VAL A 66 0.43 -15.83 4.82
C VAL A 66 0.63 -14.63 5.75
N ALA A 67 1.34 -13.61 5.28
CA ALA A 67 1.50 -12.38 6.06
C ALA A 67 0.23 -11.54 5.94
N ARG A 68 -0.29 -11.09 7.10
CA ARG A 68 -1.37 -10.10 7.12
C ARG A 68 -0.79 -8.69 6.90
N MET A 69 -1.69 -7.69 6.89
CA MET A 69 -1.23 -6.30 6.90
C MET A 69 -0.35 -6.05 8.13
N SER A 70 0.57 -5.12 8.02
CA SER A 70 1.38 -4.65 9.14
C SER A 70 0.48 -4.04 10.22
N HIS A 71 0.94 -4.06 11.47
CA HIS A 71 0.19 -3.47 12.58
C HIS A 71 -0.06 -1.97 12.31
N PRO A 72 -1.29 -1.46 12.57
CA PRO A 72 -1.62 -0.06 12.31
C PRO A 72 -0.65 0.95 12.92
N ASP A 73 -0.19 0.72 14.14
CA ASP A 73 0.76 1.62 14.80
C ASP A 73 2.10 1.67 14.09
N MET A 74 2.57 0.52 13.58
CA MET A 74 3.80 0.45 12.81
C MET A 74 3.69 1.21 11.49
N ILE A 75 2.57 1.05 10.79
CA ILE A 75 2.31 1.78 9.55
C ILE A 75 2.31 3.28 9.81
N LYS A 76 1.66 3.71 10.89
CA LYS A 76 1.59 5.11 11.27
C LYS A 76 2.97 5.69 11.57
N GLU A 77 3.80 4.95 12.29
CA GLU A 77 5.18 5.35 12.58
C GLU A 77 6.01 5.46 11.30
N ILE A 78 5.85 4.53 10.36
CA ILE A 78 6.51 4.58 9.06
C ILE A 78 6.07 5.85 8.31
N MET A 79 4.79 6.16 8.29
CA MET A 79 4.26 7.36 7.63
C MET A 79 4.81 8.64 8.23
N GLU A 80 5.01 8.67 9.54
CA GLU A 80 5.55 9.84 10.25
C GLU A 80 7.05 10.00 10.04
N THR A 81 7.76 8.93 9.72
CA THR A 81 9.21 8.92 9.57
C THR A 81 9.68 9.31 8.17
N THR A 82 8.87 9.07 7.15
CA THR A 82 9.26 9.31 5.75
C THR A 82 8.46 10.44 5.13
N SER A 83 9.06 11.08 4.11
CA SER A 83 8.37 12.07 3.28
C SER A 83 7.92 11.49 1.93
N ILE A 84 8.37 10.29 1.59
CA ILE A 84 7.95 9.61 0.36
C ILE A 84 6.65 8.83 0.59
N PRO A 85 5.90 8.51 -0.47
CA PRO A 85 4.64 7.77 -0.33
C PRO A 85 4.82 6.44 0.39
N VAL A 86 3.83 6.10 1.22
CA VAL A 86 3.78 4.84 1.96
C VAL A 86 2.63 4.01 1.41
N MET A 87 2.97 2.82 0.91
CA MET A 87 2.00 1.83 0.52
C MET A 87 1.92 0.78 1.61
N ALA A 88 0.79 0.10 1.71
CA ALA A 88 0.62 -0.96 2.68
C ALA A 88 -0.11 -2.14 2.05
N LYS A 89 0.22 -3.34 2.53
CA LYS A 89 -0.30 -4.58 1.98
C LYS A 89 -1.56 -5.03 2.71
N ALA A 90 -2.57 -5.43 1.94
CA ALA A 90 -3.73 -6.16 2.43
C ALA A 90 -3.73 -7.55 1.79
N ARG A 91 -4.17 -8.56 2.54
CA ARG A 91 -4.32 -9.91 1.99
C ARG A 91 -5.42 -9.91 0.94
N ILE A 92 -5.29 -10.78 -0.06
CA ILE A 92 -6.26 -10.89 -1.15
C ILE A 92 -7.65 -11.20 -0.57
N GLY A 93 -8.65 -10.41 -0.96
CA GLY A 93 -10.04 -10.57 -0.51
C GLY A 93 -10.35 -10.03 0.88
N HIS A 94 -9.37 -9.53 1.62
CA HIS A 94 -9.56 -9.04 2.98
C HIS A 94 -9.92 -7.55 3.00
N GLU A 95 -11.17 -7.25 2.66
CA GLU A 95 -11.66 -5.87 2.60
C GLU A 95 -11.51 -5.13 3.93
N GLY A 96 -11.66 -5.82 5.06
CA GLY A 96 -11.49 -5.21 6.38
C GLY A 96 -10.10 -4.64 6.58
N GLU A 97 -9.06 -5.35 6.13
CA GLU A 97 -7.69 -4.83 6.19
C GLU A 97 -7.55 -3.57 5.32
N ALA A 98 -8.10 -3.60 4.11
CA ALA A 98 -8.05 -2.45 3.20
C ALA A 98 -8.78 -1.24 3.79
N ARG A 99 -9.91 -1.44 4.47
CA ARG A 99 -10.62 -0.35 5.14
C ARG A 99 -9.81 0.28 6.26
N VAL A 100 -9.11 -0.53 7.04
CA VAL A 100 -8.20 -0.03 8.07
C VAL A 100 -7.09 0.80 7.44
N LEU A 101 -6.48 0.30 6.38
CA LEU A 101 -5.39 1.01 5.68
C LEU A 101 -5.88 2.34 5.08
N GLU A 102 -7.07 2.36 4.49
CA GLU A 102 -7.65 3.59 3.98
C GLU A 102 -7.86 4.61 5.11
N SER A 103 -8.36 4.17 6.26
CA SER A 103 -8.59 5.05 7.41
C SER A 103 -7.29 5.58 8.03
N LEU A 104 -6.19 4.85 7.91
CA LEU A 104 -4.88 5.31 8.35
C LEU A 104 -4.29 6.39 7.43
N GLY A 105 -4.78 6.45 6.18
CA GLY A 105 -4.33 7.46 5.23
C GLY A 105 -3.11 7.05 4.41
N VAL A 106 -2.86 5.73 4.24
CA VAL A 106 -1.79 5.28 3.34
C VAL A 106 -2.04 5.77 1.92
N ASP A 107 -0.98 5.94 1.16
CA ASP A 107 -1.07 6.50 -0.19
C ASP A 107 -1.59 5.49 -1.21
N MET A 108 -1.32 4.20 -0.99
CA MET A 108 -1.75 3.12 -1.87
C MET A 108 -1.88 1.82 -1.08
N ILE A 109 -2.85 0.99 -1.46
CA ILE A 109 -3.04 -0.34 -0.89
C ILE A 109 -2.65 -1.37 -1.94
N ASP A 110 -1.83 -2.35 -1.54
CA ASP A 110 -1.45 -3.47 -2.38
C ASP A 110 -2.19 -4.73 -1.93
N GLU A 111 -3.12 -5.18 -2.74
CA GLU A 111 -3.81 -6.46 -2.51
C GLU A 111 -2.99 -7.57 -3.13
N SER A 112 -2.14 -8.20 -2.31
CA SER A 112 -1.24 -9.25 -2.80
C SER A 112 -0.82 -10.21 -1.72
N GLU A 113 -0.28 -11.37 -2.15
CA GLU A 113 0.31 -12.37 -1.28
C GLU A 113 1.45 -13.08 -2.00
N VAL A 114 2.42 -13.54 -1.21
CA VAL A 114 3.64 -14.14 -1.77
C VAL A 114 3.44 -15.58 -2.24
N LEU A 115 2.75 -16.40 -1.43
CA LEU A 115 2.68 -17.85 -1.68
C LEU A 115 1.27 -18.30 -2.08
N THR A 116 0.31 -18.15 -1.21
CA THR A 116 -1.05 -18.66 -1.41
C THR A 116 -2.07 -17.56 -1.13
N PRO A 117 -2.98 -17.27 -2.05
CA PRO A 117 -4.02 -16.30 -1.80
C PRO A 117 -4.89 -16.70 -0.60
N ALA A 118 -5.17 -15.74 0.29
CA ALA A 118 -6.09 -15.97 1.40
C ALA A 118 -7.51 -16.25 0.90
N ASP A 119 -7.89 -15.60 -0.20
CA ASP A 119 -9.13 -15.87 -0.90
C ASP A 119 -8.82 -16.11 -2.38
N PRO A 120 -8.92 -17.35 -2.88
CA PRO A 120 -8.60 -17.64 -4.28
C PRO A 120 -9.69 -17.20 -5.27
N PHE A 121 -10.87 -16.79 -4.79
CA PHE A 121 -12.01 -16.50 -5.66
C PHE A 121 -12.39 -15.02 -5.70
N PHE A 122 -12.25 -14.29 -4.60
CA PHE A 122 -12.77 -12.94 -4.47
C PHE A 122 -11.66 -11.95 -4.14
N HIS A 123 -11.62 -10.88 -4.92
CA HIS A 123 -10.73 -9.75 -4.67
C HIS A 123 -11.50 -8.60 -4.05
N ILE A 124 -10.77 -7.66 -3.45
CA ILE A 124 -11.36 -6.47 -2.85
C ILE A 124 -11.92 -5.57 -3.96
N PRO A 125 -13.18 -5.08 -3.82
CA PRO A 125 -13.74 -4.12 -4.81
C PRO A 125 -12.98 -2.78 -4.73
N LYS A 126 -12.16 -2.50 -5.74
CA LYS A 126 -11.28 -1.31 -5.75
C LYS A 126 -12.05 0.00 -5.89
N LYS A 127 -13.18 -0.03 -6.57
CA LYS A 127 -13.98 1.18 -6.83
C LYS A 127 -14.57 1.83 -5.59
N ASP A 128 -14.66 1.08 -4.49
CA ASP A 128 -15.26 1.58 -3.25
C ASP A 128 -14.26 2.31 -2.36
N PHE A 129 -13.00 2.46 -2.81
CA PHE A 129 -11.92 3.10 -2.06
C PHE A 129 -11.51 4.43 -2.68
N THR A 130 -11.06 5.34 -1.81
CA THR A 130 -10.60 6.67 -2.22
C THR A 130 -9.16 6.69 -2.73
N ILE A 131 -8.43 5.63 -2.47
CA ILE A 131 -7.02 5.51 -2.81
C ILE A 131 -6.78 4.33 -3.73
#